data_ec544624f3776d7f06b2e354b6e97bd8
#
_entry.id   ec544624f3776d7f06b2e354b6e97bd8
#
_cell.length_a   1.000
_cell.length_b   1.000
_cell.length_c   1.000
_cell.angle_alpha   90.00
_cell.angle_beta   90.00
_cell.angle_gamma   90.00
#
_symmetry.space_group_name_H-M   'P 1'
#
loop_
_entity.id
_entity.type
_entity.pdbx_description
1 polymer ?
#
loop_
_entity_poly.entity_id
_entity_poly.type
_entity_poly.pdbx_seq_one_letter_code
_entity_poly.pdbx_strand_id
1 'polypeptide(L)'
;MISVCSPTFPTVPASAASVAPTVVPVPQAAPATLAPLAFAPTVPTLYNLIDETFKLYEANAANAANAANAANDRNSYANCLITLLKKYHLWPLMKVKKFRGRSDIVLLHNSYIRNNVDNFKELYEQCRSVVLDFSLERNYNVVVTYANSIPERIDYNHYITSLSSAEDKIYEAYDGTIITVYHYKDEWYFGTSSCPDANSSKFSHPTKTHGNMLDEILYKYFNQHLATEEGEGCEDGAAFLRSVFTQHLDPNMAYEFIIVHHENKHIIDYTGFLGENYMELFHVNTKHRNSLIEGDIMASIIPSLMEVGVKYPMPFNNIQEGYAHIHANPYSYGLIAKKSIADKVNVKIYKISTDAINYREETDPCHPNAWMNILSVYMKNKTEYTIKDYIANYNPHINLPLDNNGQKIDPTYLVHTIISTIKDSLHAYYKATTTYYPTYNRYKMNWEMDKQFPPIIQYHLAQLRNLQINTYKSKMITLHNVYHYICQCNDINNIKTLIQFFASNPINEMLPRTSMCFAIMTSLIS
;
A
#
# COMPACT_ATOMS: atom_id res chain seq x y z
N MET A 1 27.81 7.18 -55.10
CA MET A 1 27.62 5.82 -55.64
C MET A 1 28.20 4.85 -54.64
N ILE A 2 27.36 4.27 -53.79
CA ILE A 2 27.72 3.18 -52.89
C ILE A 2 26.65 2.11 -53.12
N SER A 3 27.14 0.95 -53.59
CA SER A 3 26.35 -0.22 -53.97
C SER A 3 25.80 -0.92 -52.74
N VAL A 4 24.50 -1.20 -52.73
CA VAL A 4 23.81 -1.97 -51.69
C VAL A 4 23.78 -3.43 -52.17
N CYS A 5 24.45 -4.32 -51.43
CA CYS A 5 24.31 -5.77 -51.60
C CYS A 5 23.18 -6.30 -50.70
N SER A 6 22.18 -6.93 -51.33
CA SER A 6 21.13 -7.68 -50.62
C SER A 6 21.60 -9.10 -50.29
N PRO A 7 21.33 -9.64 -49.13
CA PRO A 7 21.59 -11.06 -48.84
C PRO A 7 20.42 -11.94 -49.29
N THR A 8 20.74 -12.99 -50.03
CA THR A 8 19.87 -14.09 -50.45
C THR A 8 19.69 -15.10 -49.31
N PHE A 9 18.43 -15.47 -49.01
CA PHE A 9 18.09 -16.55 -48.08
C PHE A 9 18.09 -17.91 -48.78
N PRO A 10 18.56 -19.00 -48.13
CA PRO A 10 18.44 -20.32 -48.66
C PRO A 10 17.07 -20.95 -48.38
N THR A 11 16.51 -21.57 -49.40
CA THR A 11 15.26 -22.38 -49.35
C THR A 11 15.52 -23.73 -48.72
N VAL A 12 14.63 -24.13 -47.79
CA VAL A 12 14.60 -25.48 -47.15
C VAL A 12 13.53 -26.32 -47.88
N PRO A 13 13.82 -27.59 -48.25
CA PRO A 13 12.83 -28.45 -48.92
C PRO A 13 11.88 -29.09 -47.88
N ALA A 14 10.62 -29.17 -48.26
CA ALA A 14 9.55 -29.90 -47.54
C ALA A 14 9.71 -31.40 -47.76
N SER A 15 9.64 -32.18 -46.67
CA SER A 15 9.40 -33.63 -46.75
C SER A 15 8.35 -34.02 -45.72
N ALA A 16 7.22 -34.48 -46.23
CA ALA A 16 6.09 -35.00 -45.45
C ALA A 16 6.27 -36.51 -45.19
N ALA A 17 5.95 -36.97 -44.01
CA ALA A 17 5.42 -38.30 -43.80
C ALA A 17 4.57 -38.33 -42.53
N SER A 18 3.29 -38.46 -42.70
CA SER A 18 2.27 -38.72 -41.69
C SER A 18 2.35 -40.21 -41.28
N VAL A 19 2.57 -40.44 -39.96
CA VAL A 19 2.35 -41.76 -39.34
C VAL A 19 1.27 -41.60 -38.27
N ALA A 20 0.15 -42.26 -38.46
CA ALA A 20 -0.95 -42.31 -37.50
C ALA A 20 -0.56 -43.14 -36.25
N PRO A 21 -0.94 -42.73 -35.04
CA PRO A 21 -0.70 -43.53 -33.86
C PRO A 21 -1.76 -44.60 -33.67
N THR A 22 -1.29 -45.85 -33.48
CA THR A 22 -2.08 -47.01 -33.11
C THR A 22 -2.57 -46.87 -31.67
N VAL A 23 -3.90 -46.93 -31.48
CA VAL A 23 -4.54 -46.91 -30.16
C VAL A 23 -4.40 -48.27 -29.51
N VAL A 24 -3.72 -48.36 -28.39
CA VAL A 24 -3.66 -49.54 -27.52
C VAL A 24 -4.76 -49.41 -26.45
N PRO A 25 -5.61 -50.41 -26.22
CA PRO A 25 -6.66 -50.35 -25.21
C PRO A 25 -6.06 -50.47 -23.80
N VAL A 26 -6.43 -49.50 -22.93
CA VAL A 26 -6.10 -49.48 -21.52
C VAL A 26 -7.06 -50.39 -20.74
N PRO A 27 -6.58 -51.28 -19.86
CA PRO A 27 -7.45 -52.10 -19.02
C PRO A 27 -8.22 -51.27 -18.00
N GLN A 28 -9.54 -51.46 -17.92
CA GLN A 28 -10.39 -50.86 -16.88
C GLN A 28 -10.04 -51.46 -15.51
N ALA A 29 -9.53 -50.60 -14.62
CA ALA A 29 -9.38 -50.91 -13.20
C ALA A 29 -10.71 -50.75 -12.48
N ALA A 30 -11.05 -51.68 -11.61
CA ALA A 30 -12.24 -51.65 -10.75
C ALA A 30 -12.30 -50.41 -9.85
N PRO A 31 -13.50 -49.88 -9.50
CA PRO A 31 -13.63 -48.70 -8.69
C PRO A 31 -13.14 -48.95 -7.25
N ALA A 32 -12.06 -48.33 -6.89
CA ALA A 32 -11.62 -48.25 -5.50
C ALA A 32 -12.60 -47.35 -4.73
N THR A 33 -13.18 -47.92 -3.67
CA THR A 33 -13.99 -47.18 -2.67
C THR A 33 -13.10 -46.09 -2.03
N LEU A 34 -13.30 -44.86 -2.48
CA LEU A 34 -12.64 -43.70 -1.86
C LEU A 34 -13.24 -43.46 -0.48
N ALA A 35 -12.40 -43.61 0.56
CA ALA A 35 -12.69 -43.08 1.89
C ALA A 35 -12.97 -41.57 1.79
N PRO A 36 -13.88 -40.99 2.59
CA PRO A 36 -14.18 -39.57 2.53
C PRO A 36 -12.90 -38.78 2.84
N LEU A 37 -12.35 -38.12 1.82
CA LEU A 37 -11.31 -37.13 1.97
C LEU A 37 -11.81 -36.06 2.93
N ALA A 38 -11.14 -35.93 4.08
CA ALA A 38 -11.32 -34.79 4.97
C ALA A 38 -11.12 -33.55 4.12
N PHE A 39 -12.17 -32.75 3.96
CA PHE A 39 -12.13 -31.48 3.22
C PHE A 39 -11.03 -30.61 3.85
N ALA A 40 -9.92 -30.47 3.15
CA ALA A 40 -9.02 -29.36 3.39
C ALA A 40 -9.86 -28.08 3.26
N PRO A 41 -9.75 -27.11 4.18
CA PRO A 41 -10.51 -25.87 4.09
C PRO A 41 -10.20 -25.24 2.72
N THR A 42 -11.20 -25.16 1.87
CA THR A 42 -11.10 -24.50 0.56
C THR A 42 -10.67 -23.06 0.83
N VAL A 43 -9.61 -22.62 0.16
CA VAL A 43 -9.11 -21.24 0.26
C VAL A 43 -10.27 -20.30 -0.10
N PRO A 44 -10.68 -19.38 0.79
CA PRO A 44 -11.81 -18.51 0.50
C PRO A 44 -11.46 -17.58 -0.66
N THR A 45 -12.31 -17.57 -1.67
CA THR A 45 -12.31 -16.56 -2.75
C THR A 45 -13.04 -15.31 -2.28
N LEU A 46 -12.95 -14.21 -3.02
CA LEU A 46 -13.74 -13.00 -2.75
C LEU A 46 -15.24 -13.30 -2.68
N TYR A 47 -15.76 -14.12 -3.59
CA TYR A 47 -17.18 -14.48 -3.59
C TYR A 47 -17.58 -15.33 -2.39
N ASN A 48 -16.72 -16.24 -1.95
CA ASN A 48 -16.95 -17.01 -0.71
C ASN A 48 -16.98 -16.08 0.52
N LEU A 49 -16.08 -15.09 0.57
CA LEU A 49 -16.07 -14.09 1.63
C LEU A 49 -17.36 -13.25 1.64
N ILE A 50 -17.85 -12.84 0.48
CA ILE A 50 -19.13 -12.12 0.33
C ILE A 50 -20.28 -12.98 0.85
N ASP A 51 -20.36 -14.23 0.42
CA ASP A 51 -21.40 -15.19 0.83
C ASP A 51 -21.42 -15.45 2.33
N GLU A 52 -20.25 -15.66 2.92
CA GLU A 52 -20.13 -15.84 4.38
C GLU A 52 -20.51 -14.56 5.12
N THR A 53 -20.27 -13.38 4.55
CA THR A 53 -20.66 -12.11 5.14
C THR A 53 -22.17 -11.97 5.24
N PHE A 54 -22.91 -12.33 4.18
CA PHE A 54 -24.37 -12.36 4.23
C PHE A 54 -24.89 -13.35 5.28
N LYS A 55 -24.37 -14.59 5.29
CA LYS A 55 -24.77 -15.62 6.27
C LYS A 55 -24.53 -15.15 7.70
N LEU A 56 -23.38 -14.53 7.98
CA LEU A 56 -23.04 -14.02 9.30
C LEU A 56 -23.94 -12.86 9.71
N TYR A 57 -24.24 -11.94 8.77
CA TYR A 57 -25.14 -10.82 9.00
C TYR A 57 -26.56 -11.30 9.33
N GLU A 58 -27.12 -12.23 8.55
CA GLU A 58 -28.44 -12.85 8.77
C GLU A 58 -28.52 -13.56 10.12
N ALA A 59 -27.48 -14.35 10.47
CA ALA A 59 -27.42 -15.02 11.77
C ALA A 59 -27.36 -14.03 12.95
N ASN A 60 -26.63 -12.95 12.80
CA ASN A 60 -26.55 -11.89 13.82
C ASN A 60 -27.88 -11.12 13.95
N ALA A 61 -28.56 -10.87 12.84
CA ALA A 61 -29.87 -10.22 12.82
C ALA A 61 -30.94 -11.07 13.51
N ALA A 62 -30.95 -12.39 13.24
CA ALA A 62 -31.85 -13.33 13.91
C ALA A 62 -31.61 -13.40 15.42
N ASN A 63 -30.35 -13.39 15.85
CA ASN A 63 -29.99 -13.39 17.27
C ASN A 63 -30.33 -12.05 17.94
N ALA A 64 -30.19 -10.91 17.25
CA ALA A 64 -30.54 -9.59 17.76
C ALA A 64 -32.06 -9.40 17.94
N ALA A 65 -32.85 -10.00 17.05
CA ALA A 65 -34.32 -9.99 17.17
C ALA A 65 -34.82 -10.73 18.43
N ASN A 66 -34.06 -11.72 18.89
CA ASN A 66 -34.34 -12.48 20.11
C ASN A 66 -33.83 -11.80 21.39
N ALA A 67 -32.95 -10.79 21.28
CA ALA A 67 -32.34 -10.06 22.39
C ALA A 67 -32.81 -8.60 22.37
N ALA A 68 -33.82 -8.26 23.16
CA ALA A 68 -34.52 -6.97 23.16
C ALA A 68 -33.70 -5.72 23.44
N ASN A 69 -32.35 -5.79 23.51
CA ASN A 69 -31.47 -4.67 23.91
C ASN A 69 -30.08 -4.63 23.25
N ALA A 70 -29.86 -5.23 22.09
CA ALA A 70 -28.56 -5.17 21.45
C ALA A 70 -28.42 -3.94 20.54
N ALA A 71 -27.63 -2.96 21.00
CA ALA A 71 -27.34 -1.73 20.28
C ALA A 71 -26.95 -1.97 18.81
N ASN A 72 -27.59 -1.21 17.92
CA ASN A 72 -27.60 -1.31 16.46
C ASN A 72 -26.21 -1.28 15.74
N ASP A 73 -25.12 -0.97 16.42
CA ASP A 73 -23.82 -0.75 15.78
C ASP A 73 -22.99 -2.03 15.60
N ARG A 74 -23.33 -3.13 16.29
CA ARG A 74 -22.63 -4.42 16.16
C ARG A 74 -23.00 -5.19 14.91
N ASN A 75 -24.19 -4.97 14.37
CA ASN A 75 -24.71 -5.69 13.22
C ASN A 75 -24.61 -4.85 11.93
N SER A 76 -23.38 -4.70 11.40
CA SER A 76 -23.14 -4.11 10.09
C SER A 76 -22.32 -5.06 9.22
N TYR A 77 -22.52 -5.01 7.91
CA TYR A 77 -21.73 -5.82 6.95
C TYR A 77 -20.22 -5.60 7.13
N ALA A 78 -19.80 -4.37 7.39
CA ALA A 78 -18.38 -4.08 7.68
C ALA A 78 -17.86 -4.83 8.90
N ASN A 79 -18.64 -4.94 9.98
CA ASN A 79 -18.26 -5.67 11.18
C ASN A 79 -18.25 -7.20 10.94
N CYS A 80 -19.18 -7.70 10.14
CA CYS A 80 -19.20 -9.11 9.72
C CYS A 80 -17.95 -9.45 8.90
N LEU A 81 -17.58 -8.61 7.92
CA LEU A 81 -16.33 -8.73 7.15
C LEU A 81 -15.10 -8.74 8.06
N ILE A 82 -14.98 -7.77 8.98
CA ILE A 82 -13.85 -7.72 9.93
C ILE A 82 -13.79 -9.00 10.76
N THR A 83 -14.93 -9.53 11.20
CA THR A 83 -15.00 -10.78 11.98
C THR A 83 -14.49 -11.96 11.16
N LEU A 84 -14.88 -12.07 9.90
CA LEU A 84 -14.42 -13.12 9.00
C LEU A 84 -12.93 -12.98 8.68
N LEU A 85 -12.44 -11.75 8.42
CA LEU A 85 -11.01 -11.51 8.20
C LEU A 85 -10.17 -11.90 9.42
N LYS A 86 -10.67 -11.68 10.65
CA LYS A 86 -10.03 -12.16 11.88
C LYS A 86 -10.04 -13.68 11.96
N LYS A 87 -11.15 -14.33 11.64
CA LYS A 87 -11.29 -15.79 11.58
C LYS A 87 -10.28 -16.44 10.63
N TYR A 88 -10.00 -15.79 9.50
CA TYR A 88 -9.04 -16.26 8.50
C TYR A 88 -7.61 -15.76 8.73
N HIS A 89 -7.33 -15.08 9.84
CA HIS A 89 -6.03 -14.47 10.15
C HIS A 89 -5.54 -13.46 9.09
N LEU A 90 -6.46 -12.87 8.34
CA LEU A 90 -6.18 -11.84 7.32
C LEU A 90 -6.25 -10.40 7.87
N TRP A 91 -6.78 -10.22 9.08
CA TRP A 91 -6.75 -8.93 9.78
C TRP A 91 -5.43 -8.80 10.56
N PRO A 92 -4.67 -7.68 10.47
CA PRO A 92 -4.97 -6.41 9.78
C PRO A 92 -4.40 -6.29 8.34
N LEU A 93 -3.99 -7.38 7.70
CA LEU A 93 -3.43 -7.36 6.33
C LEU A 93 -4.44 -6.84 5.32
N MET A 94 -5.71 -7.17 5.53
CA MET A 94 -6.83 -6.65 4.78
C MET A 94 -7.64 -5.72 5.68
N LYS A 95 -7.99 -4.55 5.16
CA LYS A 95 -8.72 -3.51 5.88
C LYS A 95 -10.07 -3.24 5.24
N VAL A 96 -11.06 -2.96 6.09
CA VAL A 96 -12.41 -2.58 5.68
C VAL A 96 -12.63 -1.10 6.00
N LYS A 97 -13.01 -0.32 5.02
CA LYS A 97 -13.34 1.11 5.15
C LYS A 97 -14.80 1.33 4.80
N LYS A 98 -15.51 2.09 5.64
CA LYS A 98 -16.91 2.47 5.41
C LYS A 98 -16.98 3.73 4.54
N PHE A 99 -17.99 3.81 3.69
CA PHE A 99 -18.35 5.05 3.02
C PHE A 99 -19.08 5.98 4.00
N ARG A 100 -18.82 7.27 3.90
CA ARG A 100 -19.48 8.26 4.74
C ARG A 100 -20.98 8.28 4.43
N GLY A 101 -21.82 8.12 5.46
CA GLY A 101 -23.27 8.12 5.30
C GLY A 101 -23.88 6.85 4.66
N ARG A 102 -23.06 5.83 4.31
CA ARG A 102 -23.49 4.58 3.66
C ARG A 102 -22.93 3.39 4.42
N SER A 103 -23.76 2.75 5.24
CA SER A 103 -23.35 1.58 6.04
C SER A 103 -23.31 0.27 5.26
N ASP A 104 -23.96 0.23 4.14
CA ASP A 104 -24.13 -0.88 3.21
C ASP A 104 -23.00 -0.99 2.19
N ILE A 105 -22.27 0.11 1.93
CA ILE A 105 -21.14 0.13 1.01
C ILE A 105 -19.82 0.15 1.77
N VAL A 106 -18.93 -0.73 1.38
CA VAL A 106 -17.59 -0.85 2.00
C VAL A 106 -16.50 -0.94 0.95
N LEU A 107 -15.34 -0.37 1.26
CA LEU A 107 -14.10 -0.62 0.54
C LEU A 107 -13.29 -1.68 1.31
N LEU A 108 -12.97 -2.77 0.63
CA LEU A 108 -12.05 -3.80 1.09
C LEU A 108 -10.72 -3.62 0.37
N HIS A 109 -9.64 -3.41 1.12
CA HIS A 109 -8.33 -3.25 0.52
C HIS A 109 -7.25 -4.01 1.28
N ASN A 110 -6.25 -4.51 0.57
CA ASN A 110 -5.07 -5.09 1.15
C ASN A 110 -4.08 -4.00 1.58
N SER A 111 -3.41 -4.20 2.71
CA SER A 111 -2.28 -3.37 3.10
C SER A 111 -0.98 -3.98 2.55
N TYR A 112 -0.06 -3.14 2.11
CA TYR A 112 1.21 -3.49 1.43
C TYR A 112 2.22 -4.27 2.31
N ILE A 113 1.80 -5.27 3.07
CA ILE A 113 2.71 -6.10 3.85
C ILE A 113 2.93 -7.41 3.09
N ARG A 114 4.11 -7.55 2.48
CA ARG A 114 4.53 -8.67 1.61
C ARG A 114 4.76 -10.01 2.30
N ASN A 115 4.56 -10.15 3.61
CA ASN A 115 5.01 -11.33 4.34
C ASN A 115 3.89 -12.32 4.63
N ASN A 116 4.03 -13.55 4.13
CA ASN A 116 3.32 -14.78 4.52
C ASN A 116 1.80 -14.84 4.24
N VAL A 117 1.39 -14.51 3.02
CA VAL A 117 -0.01 -14.70 2.57
C VAL A 117 -0.18 -15.92 1.68
N ASP A 118 0.78 -16.84 1.63
CA ASP A 118 0.85 -17.96 0.67
C ASP A 118 -0.44 -18.77 0.61
N ASN A 119 -1.10 -19.01 1.74
CA ASN A 119 -2.36 -19.75 1.81
C ASN A 119 -3.60 -18.95 1.35
N PHE A 120 -3.49 -17.63 1.17
CA PHE A 120 -4.60 -16.73 0.82
C PHE A 120 -4.23 -15.76 -0.31
N LYS A 121 -3.19 -16.08 -1.08
CA LYS A 121 -2.65 -15.20 -2.11
C LYS A 121 -3.73 -14.75 -3.09
N GLU A 122 -4.56 -15.66 -3.57
CA GLU A 122 -5.62 -15.35 -4.52
C GLU A 122 -6.66 -14.37 -3.94
N LEU A 123 -7.17 -14.63 -2.73
CA LEU A 123 -8.09 -13.72 -2.07
C LEU A 123 -7.45 -12.35 -1.80
N TYR A 124 -6.19 -12.35 -1.39
CA TYR A 124 -5.44 -11.12 -1.13
C TYR A 124 -5.27 -10.27 -2.39
N GLU A 125 -4.94 -10.91 -3.52
CA GLU A 125 -4.81 -10.25 -4.82
C GLU A 125 -6.16 -9.74 -5.34
N GLN A 126 -7.23 -10.51 -5.18
CA GLN A 126 -8.59 -10.10 -5.57
C GLN A 126 -9.13 -8.92 -4.76
N CYS A 127 -8.65 -8.70 -3.56
CA CYS A 127 -9.17 -7.69 -2.63
C CYS A 127 -8.40 -6.39 -2.64
N ARG A 128 -7.79 -6.00 -3.75
CA ARG A 128 -7.19 -4.68 -3.88
C ARG A 128 -8.26 -3.65 -4.22
N SER A 129 -8.59 -2.80 -3.23
CA SER A 129 -9.53 -1.67 -3.42
C SER A 129 -10.89 -2.10 -4.01
N VAL A 130 -11.43 -3.21 -3.52
CA VAL A 130 -12.74 -3.70 -3.95
C VAL A 130 -13.82 -2.93 -3.22
N VAL A 131 -14.74 -2.32 -3.96
CA VAL A 131 -15.94 -1.70 -3.42
C VAL A 131 -17.10 -2.68 -3.52
N LEU A 132 -17.73 -2.95 -2.39
CA LEU A 132 -18.84 -3.90 -2.25
C LEU A 132 -20.08 -3.17 -1.77
N ASP A 133 -21.23 -3.42 -2.40
CA ASP A 133 -22.55 -2.91 -1.96
C ASP A 133 -23.42 -4.07 -1.48
N PHE A 134 -23.60 -4.17 -0.18
CA PHE A 134 -24.42 -5.18 0.49
C PHE A 134 -25.91 -4.83 0.58
N SER A 135 -26.33 -3.66 0.05
CA SER A 135 -27.76 -3.34 -0.07
C SER A 135 -28.45 -4.12 -1.19
N LEU A 136 -27.67 -4.70 -2.09
CA LEU A 136 -28.16 -5.56 -3.17
C LEU A 136 -28.49 -6.96 -2.65
N GLU A 137 -29.46 -7.62 -3.28
CA GLU A 137 -29.76 -9.02 -2.97
C GLU A 137 -28.55 -9.92 -3.27
N ARG A 138 -28.39 -10.95 -2.45
CA ARG A 138 -27.23 -11.87 -2.45
C ARG A 138 -26.83 -12.44 -3.81
N ASN A 139 -27.78 -12.57 -4.73
CA ASN A 139 -27.55 -13.14 -6.06
C ASN A 139 -27.17 -12.11 -7.12
N TYR A 140 -27.11 -10.82 -6.79
CA TYR A 140 -26.73 -9.76 -7.70
C TYR A 140 -25.28 -9.31 -7.44
N ASN A 141 -24.67 -8.69 -8.46
CA ASN A 141 -23.28 -8.23 -8.40
C ASN A 141 -23.06 -7.26 -7.24
N VAL A 142 -22.62 -7.77 -6.10
CA VAL A 142 -22.24 -6.99 -4.91
C VAL A 142 -20.98 -6.16 -5.18
N VAL A 143 -20.15 -6.59 -6.14
CA VAL A 143 -18.94 -5.86 -6.53
C VAL A 143 -19.32 -4.63 -7.36
N VAL A 144 -19.06 -3.46 -6.83
CA VAL A 144 -19.29 -2.16 -7.49
C VAL A 144 -18.15 -1.82 -8.43
N THR A 145 -16.92 -1.91 -7.92
CA THR A 145 -15.69 -1.74 -8.69
C THR A 145 -14.50 -2.31 -7.91
N TYR A 146 -13.35 -2.42 -8.54
CA TYR A 146 -12.10 -2.78 -7.89
C TYR A 146 -10.90 -2.13 -8.61
N ALA A 147 -9.79 -1.95 -7.90
CA ALA A 147 -8.56 -1.52 -8.53
C ALA A 147 -7.79 -2.72 -9.12
N ASN A 148 -6.93 -2.43 -10.06
CA ASN A 148 -6.04 -3.42 -10.64
C ASN A 148 -5.10 -4.03 -9.61
N SER A 149 -4.59 -5.23 -9.91
CA SER A 149 -3.58 -5.91 -9.11
C SER A 149 -2.35 -5.02 -8.90
N ILE A 150 -1.72 -5.17 -7.73
CA ILE A 150 -0.45 -4.52 -7.47
C ILE A 150 0.59 -5.10 -8.43
N PRO A 151 1.32 -4.26 -9.18
CA PRO A 151 2.37 -4.76 -10.06
C PRO A 151 3.39 -5.60 -9.27
N GLU A 152 3.64 -6.81 -9.74
CA GLU A 152 4.68 -7.67 -9.18
C GLU A 152 6.05 -7.09 -9.59
N ARG A 153 6.90 -6.77 -8.60
CA ARG A 153 8.25 -6.29 -8.88
C ARG A 153 9.11 -7.44 -9.37
N ILE A 154 9.78 -7.24 -10.47
CA ILE A 154 10.61 -8.25 -11.10
C ILE A 154 11.89 -7.62 -11.66
N ASP A 155 12.96 -8.41 -11.59
CA ASP A 155 14.23 -8.07 -12.24
C ASP A 155 14.10 -8.15 -13.76
N TYR A 156 14.76 -7.24 -14.47
CA TYR A 156 14.73 -7.17 -15.92
C TYR A 156 15.21 -8.46 -16.59
N ASN A 157 16.33 -9.04 -16.12
CA ASN A 157 16.87 -10.25 -16.72
C ASN A 157 15.95 -11.44 -16.49
N HIS A 158 15.35 -11.54 -15.28
CA HIS A 158 14.38 -12.57 -14.99
C HIS A 158 13.12 -12.42 -15.86
N TYR A 159 12.63 -11.19 -16.07
CA TYR A 159 11.49 -10.95 -16.93
C TYR A 159 11.75 -11.41 -18.37
N ILE A 160 12.89 -10.99 -18.96
CA ILE A 160 13.25 -11.36 -20.34
C ILE A 160 13.40 -12.86 -20.52
N THR A 161 14.10 -13.52 -19.61
CA THR A 161 14.45 -14.94 -19.76
C THR A 161 13.31 -15.90 -19.47
N SER A 162 12.35 -15.50 -18.64
CA SER A 162 11.35 -16.44 -18.11
C SER A 162 9.91 -16.04 -18.38
N LEU A 163 9.61 -14.77 -18.63
CA LEU A 163 8.24 -14.27 -18.67
C LEU A 163 7.89 -13.49 -19.94
N SER A 164 8.85 -12.85 -20.60
CA SER A 164 8.61 -11.96 -21.74
C SER A 164 7.92 -12.69 -22.90
N SER A 165 6.96 -12.02 -23.52
CA SER A 165 6.22 -12.45 -24.70
C SER A 165 6.14 -11.29 -25.70
N ALA A 166 6.00 -11.60 -26.98
CA ALA A 166 5.78 -10.60 -28.03
C ALA A 166 4.41 -9.90 -27.91
N GLU A 167 3.48 -10.49 -27.16
CA GLU A 167 2.14 -9.92 -26.93
C GLU A 167 2.07 -8.99 -25.70
N ASP A 168 3.15 -8.93 -24.92
CA ASP A 168 3.20 -8.10 -23.72
C ASP A 168 3.07 -6.62 -24.10
N LYS A 169 2.28 -5.86 -23.34
CA LYS A 169 2.13 -4.43 -23.49
C LYS A 169 3.03 -3.73 -22.47
N ILE A 170 3.94 -2.92 -22.98
CA ILE A 170 4.97 -2.26 -22.16
C ILE A 170 4.72 -0.75 -22.15
N TYR A 171 4.69 -0.18 -20.95
CA TYR A 171 4.46 1.25 -20.73
C TYR A 171 5.45 1.84 -19.74
N GLU A 172 5.69 3.14 -19.84
CA GLU A 172 6.37 3.88 -18.81
C GLU A 172 5.53 3.92 -17.53
N ALA A 173 6.17 3.72 -16.38
CA ALA A 173 5.55 3.84 -15.07
C ALA A 173 5.74 5.23 -14.49
N TYR A 174 4.72 5.74 -13.83
CA TYR A 174 4.76 7.02 -13.12
C TYR A 174 4.59 6.81 -11.62
N ASP A 175 5.36 7.57 -10.84
CA ASP A 175 5.27 7.61 -9.39
C ASP A 175 4.23 8.66 -8.98
N GLY A 176 3.19 8.22 -8.32
CA GLY A 176 2.10 9.10 -7.91
C GLY A 176 0.98 8.36 -7.18
N THR A 177 -0.10 9.07 -6.92
CA THR A 177 -1.27 8.50 -6.25
C THR A 177 -2.33 8.05 -7.25
N ILE A 178 -2.74 6.79 -7.16
CA ILE A 178 -3.86 6.27 -7.96
C ILE A 178 -5.17 6.85 -7.46
N ILE A 179 -5.94 7.44 -8.38
CA ILE A 179 -7.34 7.82 -8.21
C ILE A 179 -8.19 6.89 -9.06
N THR A 180 -9.16 6.22 -8.43
CA THR A 180 -10.18 5.44 -9.12
C THR A 180 -11.43 6.29 -9.27
N VAL A 181 -11.92 6.44 -10.50
CA VAL A 181 -13.13 7.20 -10.83
C VAL A 181 -14.16 6.26 -11.43
N TYR A 182 -15.37 6.23 -10.86
CA TYR A 182 -16.46 5.37 -11.32
C TYR A 182 -17.81 5.98 -10.98
N HIS A 183 -18.80 5.66 -11.80
CA HIS A 183 -20.19 6.06 -11.60
C HIS A 183 -20.98 4.93 -10.94
N TYR A 184 -21.75 5.24 -9.88
CA TYR A 184 -22.61 4.25 -9.21
C TYR A 184 -23.80 4.91 -8.52
N LYS A 185 -25.01 4.38 -8.76
CA LYS A 185 -26.27 4.91 -8.20
C LYS A 185 -26.41 6.42 -8.43
N ASP A 186 -26.26 6.83 -9.69
CA ASP A 186 -26.42 8.20 -10.17
C ASP A 186 -25.39 9.23 -9.67
N GLU A 187 -24.29 8.75 -9.04
CA GLU A 187 -23.20 9.58 -8.54
C GLU A 187 -21.84 9.13 -9.06
N TRP A 188 -20.93 10.09 -9.25
CA TRP A 188 -19.52 9.82 -9.54
C TRP A 188 -18.72 9.78 -8.25
N TYR A 189 -17.91 8.75 -8.10
CA TYR A 189 -17.03 8.53 -6.96
C TYR A 189 -15.57 8.69 -7.37
N PHE A 190 -14.81 9.39 -6.51
CA PHE A 190 -13.38 9.61 -6.64
C PHE A 190 -12.68 9.04 -5.40
N GLY A 191 -12.14 7.86 -5.52
CA GLY A 191 -11.45 7.16 -4.45
C GLY A 191 -9.96 7.03 -4.71
N THR A 192 -9.22 6.62 -3.68
CA THR A 192 -7.85 6.12 -3.83
C THR A 192 -7.82 4.61 -3.58
N SER A 193 -6.70 3.96 -3.81
CA SER A 193 -6.57 2.52 -3.55
C SER A 193 -6.87 2.11 -2.09
N SER A 194 -6.80 3.02 -1.14
CA SER A 194 -7.00 2.73 0.29
C SER A 194 -8.10 3.55 0.96
N CYS A 195 -8.72 4.46 0.24
CA CYS A 195 -9.76 5.34 0.78
C CYS A 195 -10.90 5.52 -0.24
N PRO A 196 -12.17 5.31 0.18
CA PRO A 196 -13.31 5.43 -0.73
C PRO A 196 -13.57 6.84 -1.23
N ASP A 197 -13.06 7.85 -0.54
CA ASP A 197 -13.18 9.26 -0.89
C ASP A 197 -11.80 9.93 -0.87
N ALA A 198 -11.36 10.43 -2.02
CA ALA A 198 -10.08 11.11 -2.18
C ALA A 198 -9.96 12.38 -1.31
N ASN A 199 -11.08 13.03 -0.97
CA ASN A 199 -11.11 14.18 -0.07
C ASN A 199 -10.78 13.81 1.39
N SER A 200 -10.90 12.53 1.74
CA SER A 200 -10.53 11.99 3.05
C SER A 200 -9.15 11.32 3.04
N SER A 201 -8.49 11.27 1.88
CA SER A 201 -7.20 10.59 1.69
C SER A 201 -6.04 11.57 1.75
N LYS A 202 -5.10 11.34 2.66
CA LYS A 202 -3.85 12.10 2.81
C LYS A 202 -2.67 11.15 2.86
N PHE A 203 -1.52 11.58 2.37
CA PHE A 203 -0.30 10.80 2.52
C PHE A 203 0.80 11.61 3.21
N SER A 204 1.49 12.50 2.54
CA SER A 204 2.64 13.23 3.10
C SER A 204 2.33 14.67 3.49
N HIS A 205 1.30 15.27 2.93
CA HIS A 205 0.93 16.65 3.24
C HIS A 205 0.10 16.74 4.53
N PRO A 206 0.36 17.70 5.43
CA PRO A 206 -0.33 17.77 6.72
C PRO A 206 -1.82 18.08 6.60
N THR A 207 -2.22 18.90 5.63
CA THR A 207 -3.60 19.36 5.46
C THR A 207 -4.22 18.98 4.13
N LYS A 208 -3.44 19.04 3.03
CA LYS A 208 -3.93 18.81 1.66
C LYS A 208 -4.23 17.33 1.43
N THR A 209 -5.39 17.05 0.87
CA THR A 209 -5.84 15.71 0.51
C THR A 209 -5.53 15.38 -0.95
N HIS A 210 -5.59 14.11 -1.33
CA HIS A 210 -5.49 13.74 -2.75
C HIS A 210 -6.66 14.28 -3.58
N GLY A 211 -7.84 14.47 -2.96
CA GLY A 211 -8.96 15.17 -3.58
C GLY A 211 -8.63 16.63 -3.89
N ASN A 212 -8.01 17.36 -2.96
CA ASN A 212 -7.58 18.73 -3.22
C ASN A 212 -6.53 18.81 -4.34
N MET A 213 -5.57 17.87 -4.38
CA MET A 213 -4.58 17.81 -5.46
C MET A 213 -5.24 17.54 -6.81
N LEU A 214 -6.24 16.66 -6.85
CA LEU A 214 -7.04 16.42 -8.05
C LEU A 214 -7.78 17.69 -8.48
N ASP A 215 -8.43 18.40 -7.55
CA ASP A 215 -9.17 19.62 -7.84
C ASP A 215 -8.27 20.73 -8.43
N GLU A 216 -7.03 20.86 -7.93
CA GLU A 216 -6.04 21.80 -8.50
C GLU A 216 -5.65 21.41 -9.94
N ILE A 217 -5.50 20.12 -10.22
CA ILE A 217 -5.25 19.65 -11.59
C ILE A 217 -6.46 19.90 -12.49
N LEU A 218 -7.67 19.61 -12.01
CA LEU A 218 -8.88 19.87 -12.78
C LEU A 218 -9.09 21.36 -13.00
N TYR A 219 -8.76 22.21 -12.02
CA TYR A 219 -8.75 23.65 -12.20
C TYR A 219 -7.77 24.07 -13.31
N LYS A 220 -6.55 23.53 -13.31
CA LYS A 220 -5.58 23.79 -14.39
C LYS A 220 -6.14 23.45 -15.78
N TYR A 221 -6.89 22.34 -15.90
CA TYR A 221 -7.39 21.85 -17.19
C TYR A 221 -8.70 22.50 -17.63
N PHE A 222 -9.59 22.82 -16.69
CA PHE A 222 -10.97 23.21 -16.98
C PHE A 222 -11.38 24.59 -16.44
N ASN A 223 -10.44 25.43 -15.97
CA ASN A 223 -10.77 26.74 -15.38
C ASN A 223 -11.56 27.67 -16.32
N GLN A 224 -11.38 27.52 -17.64
CA GLN A 224 -12.15 28.27 -18.63
C GLN A 224 -13.66 28.03 -18.53
N HIS A 225 -14.10 26.87 -18.06
CA HIS A 225 -15.52 26.56 -17.86
C HIS A 225 -16.12 27.27 -16.66
N LEU A 226 -15.31 27.69 -15.68
CA LEU A 226 -15.80 28.49 -14.53
C LEU A 226 -16.19 29.92 -14.93
N ALA A 227 -15.66 30.42 -16.04
CA ALA A 227 -15.98 31.76 -16.56
C ALA A 227 -17.19 31.74 -17.51
N THR A 228 -17.88 30.60 -17.67
CA THR A 228 -19.11 30.51 -18.45
C THR A 228 -20.32 30.75 -17.57
N GLU A 229 -21.49 31.08 -18.19
CA GLU A 229 -22.77 31.29 -17.47
C GLU A 229 -23.13 30.08 -16.58
N GLU A 230 -22.75 28.85 -16.96
CA GLU A 230 -22.94 27.61 -16.19
C GLU A 230 -22.07 27.55 -14.94
N GLY A 231 -20.89 28.16 -14.95
CA GLY A 231 -19.94 28.18 -13.84
C GLY A 231 -20.11 29.36 -12.88
N GLU A 232 -20.63 30.50 -13.35
CA GLU A 232 -20.74 31.74 -12.56
C GLU A 232 -21.72 31.66 -11.34
N GLY A 233 -22.57 30.62 -11.29
CA GLY A 233 -23.52 30.40 -10.18
C GLY A 233 -23.14 29.30 -9.22
N CYS A 234 -22.01 28.62 -9.42
CA CYS A 234 -21.63 27.45 -8.61
C CYS A 234 -20.92 27.86 -7.32
N GLU A 235 -21.58 27.63 -6.17
CA GLU A 235 -20.99 27.85 -4.83
C GLU A 235 -19.76 26.95 -4.57
N ASP A 236 -19.72 25.74 -5.17
CA ASP A 236 -18.60 24.79 -5.08
C ASP A 236 -17.96 24.58 -6.46
N GLY A 237 -16.95 25.38 -6.75
CA GLY A 237 -16.21 25.31 -8.02
C GLY A 237 -15.49 23.97 -8.23
N ALA A 238 -15.09 23.27 -7.16
CA ALA A 238 -14.43 21.95 -7.27
C ALA A 238 -15.44 20.89 -7.71
N ALA A 239 -16.65 20.87 -7.13
CA ALA A 239 -17.71 19.94 -7.54
C ALA A 239 -18.11 20.18 -9.01
N PHE A 240 -18.21 21.45 -9.42
CA PHE A 240 -18.49 21.80 -10.81
C PHE A 240 -17.39 21.27 -11.77
N LEU A 241 -16.11 21.52 -11.47
CA LEU A 241 -15.01 21.03 -12.31
C LEU A 241 -14.96 19.50 -12.39
N ARG A 242 -15.26 18.80 -11.31
CA ARG A 242 -15.42 17.34 -11.33
C ARG A 242 -16.59 16.92 -12.23
N SER A 243 -17.70 17.65 -12.22
CA SER A 243 -18.82 17.36 -13.11
C SER A 243 -18.45 17.56 -14.59
N VAL A 244 -17.74 18.64 -14.92
CA VAL A 244 -17.20 18.85 -16.28
C VAL A 244 -16.27 17.73 -16.68
N PHE A 245 -15.33 17.34 -15.81
CA PHE A 245 -14.41 16.23 -16.08
C PHE A 245 -15.15 14.91 -16.36
N THR A 246 -16.19 14.61 -15.59
CA THR A 246 -16.91 13.34 -15.74
C THR A 246 -17.81 13.28 -16.97
N GLN A 247 -18.13 14.40 -17.61
CA GLN A 247 -18.85 14.44 -18.91
C GLN A 247 -18.03 13.77 -20.03
N HIS A 248 -16.72 13.65 -19.87
CA HIS A 248 -15.83 12.93 -20.81
C HIS A 248 -15.77 11.42 -20.57
N LEU A 249 -16.44 10.90 -19.52
CA LEU A 249 -16.34 9.51 -19.06
C LEU A 249 -17.64 8.74 -19.31
N ASP A 250 -17.51 7.46 -19.68
CA ASP A 250 -18.67 6.55 -19.77
C ASP A 250 -19.05 6.03 -18.37
N PRO A 251 -20.29 6.22 -17.91
CA PRO A 251 -20.76 5.78 -16.60
C PRO A 251 -20.74 4.24 -16.40
N ASN A 252 -20.64 3.45 -17.48
CA ASN A 252 -20.51 2.00 -17.40
C ASN A 252 -19.09 1.53 -17.11
N MET A 253 -18.12 2.43 -17.20
CA MET A 253 -16.70 2.14 -17.04
C MET A 253 -16.20 2.64 -15.67
N ALA A 254 -15.08 2.08 -15.25
CA ALA A 254 -14.25 2.58 -14.16
C ALA A 254 -12.87 2.94 -14.71
N TYR A 255 -12.33 4.02 -14.21
CA TYR A 255 -11.10 4.63 -14.70
C TYR A 255 -10.07 4.71 -13.57
N GLU A 256 -8.81 4.46 -13.90
CA GLU A 256 -7.70 4.70 -13.01
C GLU A 256 -6.79 5.79 -13.56
N PHE A 257 -6.56 6.80 -12.74
CA PHE A 257 -5.65 7.89 -13.02
C PHE A 257 -4.53 7.90 -11.99
N ILE A 258 -3.36 8.42 -12.37
CA ILE A 258 -2.27 8.73 -11.45
C ILE A 258 -2.15 10.25 -11.34
N ILE A 259 -2.27 10.76 -10.11
CA ILE A 259 -1.94 12.13 -9.77
C ILE A 259 -0.42 12.22 -9.56
N VAL A 260 0.26 13.03 -10.37
CA VAL A 260 1.64 13.45 -10.18
C VAL A 260 1.62 14.93 -9.80
N HIS A 261 1.82 15.24 -8.52
CA HIS A 261 1.64 16.57 -7.97
C HIS A 261 2.83 16.96 -7.09
N HIS A 262 3.37 18.17 -7.26
CA HIS A 262 4.59 18.63 -6.58
C HIS A 262 4.52 18.61 -5.04
N GLU A 263 3.33 18.70 -4.46
CA GLU A 263 3.13 18.60 -3.00
C GLU A 263 2.86 17.15 -2.53
N ASN A 264 2.75 16.20 -3.44
CA ASN A 264 2.68 14.78 -3.08
C ASN A 264 4.09 14.22 -2.89
N LYS A 265 4.24 13.22 -2.03
CA LYS A 265 5.52 12.54 -1.89
C LYS A 265 5.76 11.61 -3.08
N HIS A 266 6.90 11.76 -3.72
CA HIS A 266 7.37 10.92 -4.82
C HIS A 266 8.77 10.37 -4.51
N ILE A 267 9.09 9.21 -5.08
CA ILE A 267 10.46 8.67 -5.12
C ILE A 267 11.26 9.36 -6.23
N ILE A 268 10.55 9.75 -7.30
CA ILE A 268 11.12 10.51 -8.42
C ILE A 268 10.90 12.00 -8.18
N ASP A 269 11.97 12.76 -8.25
CA ASP A 269 11.86 14.22 -8.35
C ASP A 269 11.57 14.62 -9.79
N TYR A 270 10.31 14.98 -10.05
CA TYR A 270 9.87 15.40 -11.38
C TYR A 270 10.15 16.88 -11.68
N THR A 271 10.71 17.66 -10.75
CA THR A 271 10.96 19.10 -10.90
C THR A 271 11.78 19.41 -12.13
N GLY A 272 12.84 18.66 -12.39
CA GLY A 272 13.70 18.86 -13.56
C GLY A 272 13.06 18.51 -14.91
N PHE A 273 11.94 17.77 -14.90
CA PHE A 273 11.23 17.34 -16.11
C PHE A 273 9.91 18.08 -16.31
N LEU A 274 9.15 18.31 -15.24
CA LEU A 274 7.81 18.90 -15.32
C LEU A 274 7.74 20.34 -14.79
N GLY A 275 8.85 20.88 -14.24
CA GLY A 275 8.91 22.20 -13.59
C GLY A 275 8.59 22.14 -12.09
N GLU A 276 8.85 23.25 -11.36
CA GLU A 276 8.75 23.30 -9.90
C GLU A 276 7.33 23.03 -9.35
N ASN A 277 6.31 23.50 -10.08
CA ASN A 277 4.91 23.40 -9.66
C ASN A 277 4.13 22.40 -10.52
N TYR A 278 4.71 21.24 -10.77
CA TYR A 278 4.07 20.25 -11.62
C TYR A 278 2.77 19.70 -11.00
N MET A 279 1.75 19.63 -11.83
CA MET A 279 0.43 19.10 -11.52
C MET A 279 -0.09 18.40 -12.77
N GLU A 280 -0.03 17.06 -12.78
CA GLU A 280 -0.37 16.28 -13.97
C GLU A 280 -1.26 15.08 -13.60
N LEU A 281 -2.16 14.74 -14.52
CA LEU A 281 -3.04 13.58 -14.42
C LEU A 281 -2.73 12.62 -15.57
N PHE A 282 -2.37 11.38 -15.23
CA PHE A 282 -2.13 10.32 -16.20
C PHE A 282 -3.28 9.33 -16.17
N HIS A 283 -3.93 9.09 -17.30
CA HIS A 283 -4.91 8.03 -17.44
C HIS A 283 -4.18 6.71 -17.72
N VAL A 284 -4.33 5.73 -16.82
CA VAL A 284 -3.52 4.50 -16.85
C VAL A 284 -4.33 3.23 -17.09
N ASN A 285 -5.64 3.28 -16.88
CA ASN A 285 -6.51 2.13 -17.11
C ASN A 285 -7.98 2.50 -17.25
N THR A 286 -8.70 1.74 -18.07
CA THR A 286 -10.17 1.73 -18.18
C THR A 286 -10.66 0.29 -18.17
N LYS A 287 -11.74 0.01 -17.45
CA LYS A 287 -12.37 -1.31 -17.38
C LYS A 287 -13.87 -1.20 -17.20
N HIS A 288 -14.59 -2.24 -17.50
CA HIS A 288 -16.00 -2.32 -17.09
C HIS A 288 -16.10 -2.25 -15.58
N ARG A 289 -16.96 -1.37 -15.07
CA ARG A 289 -17.03 -1.00 -13.66
C ARG A 289 -17.15 -2.21 -12.73
N ASN A 290 -18.05 -3.14 -13.00
CA ASN A 290 -18.37 -4.30 -12.17
C ASN A 290 -17.71 -5.60 -12.63
N SER A 291 -16.86 -5.56 -13.65
CA SER A 291 -16.12 -6.74 -14.13
C SER A 291 -14.80 -6.88 -13.37
N LEU A 292 -14.53 -8.08 -12.84
CA LEU A 292 -13.22 -8.43 -12.30
C LEU A 292 -12.18 -8.70 -13.40
N ILE A 293 -12.61 -8.68 -14.66
CA ILE A 293 -11.73 -8.76 -15.81
C ILE A 293 -11.06 -7.40 -15.94
N GLU A 294 -9.74 -7.36 -15.87
CA GLU A 294 -8.99 -6.20 -16.26
C GLU A 294 -9.29 -5.94 -17.73
N GLY A 295 -9.92 -4.80 -18.00
CA GLY A 295 -10.26 -4.39 -19.36
C GLY A 295 -9.03 -4.12 -20.19
N ASP A 296 -9.24 -3.45 -21.31
CA ASP A 296 -8.17 -3.17 -22.24
C ASP A 296 -6.97 -2.60 -21.49
N ILE A 297 -5.87 -3.29 -21.66
CA ILE A 297 -4.60 -3.08 -20.99
C ILE A 297 -4.05 -1.67 -21.23
N MET A 298 -4.49 -1.04 -22.30
CA MET A 298 -4.29 0.38 -22.52
C MET A 298 -5.54 1.13 -22.07
N ALA A 299 -5.33 2.16 -21.28
CA ALA A 299 -6.32 3.20 -21.25
C ALA A 299 -6.59 3.62 -22.70
N SER A 300 -7.75 3.26 -23.21
CA SER A 300 -8.19 3.76 -24.51
C SER A 300 -8.07 5.27 -24.45
N ILE A 301 -7.33 5.86 -25.37
CA ILE A 301 -7.16 7.32 -25.41
C ILE A 301 -8.55 7.94 -25.57
N ILE A 302 -8.92 8.79 -24.63
CA ILE A 302 -10.12 9.61 -24.71
C ILE A 302 -9.69 10.95 -25.30
N PRO A 303 -10.01 11.23 -26.59
CA PRO A 303 -9.46 12.40 -27.28
C PRO A 303 -9.76 13.71 -26.55
N SER A 304 -10.97 13.87 -26.05
CA SER A 304 -11.38 15.08 -25.34
C SER A 304 -10.62 15.29 -24.01
N LEU A 305 -10.24 14.21 -23.30
CA LEU A 305 -9.38 14.34 -22.13
C LEU A 305 -7.93 14.64 -22.49
N MET A 306 -7.44 14.09 -23.60
CA MET A 306 -6.09 14.38 -24.09
C MET A 306 -5.98 15.85 -24.52
N GLU A 307 -7.00 16.38 -25.20
CA GLU A 307 -7.06 17.77 -25.65
C GLU A 307 -6.99 18.79 -24.49
N VAL A 308 -7.59 18.47 -23.34
CA VAL A 308 -7.53 19.34 -22.17
C VAL A 308 -6.27 19.16 -21.32
N GLY A 309 -5.40 18.18 -21.64
CA GLY A 309 -4.09 18.01 -21.00
C GLY A 309 -3.89 16.76 -20.17
N VAL A 310 -4.91 15.87 -20.07
CA VAL A 310 -4.72 14.54 -19.44
C VAL A 310 -3.70 13.75 -20.24
N LYS A 311 -2.71 13.21 -19.54
CA LYS A 311 -1.60 12.48 -20.15
C LYS A 311 -1.86 10.97 -20.17
N TYR A 312 -1.12 10.27 -21.01
CA TYR A 312 -1.15 8.83 -21.18
C TYR A 312 0.26 8.27 -21.05
N PRO A 313 0.46 7.11 -20.39
CA PRO A 313 1.77 6.46 -20.30
C PRO A 313 2.35 6.19 -21.69
N MET A 314 3.64 6.46 -21.86
CA MET A 314 4.33 6.21 -23.11
C MET A 314 4.41 4.71 -23.38
N PRO A 315 3.92 4.22 -24.54
CA PRO A 315 4.04 2.82 -24.92
C PRO A 315 5.41 2.52 -25.54
N PHE A 316 5.88 1.28 -25.37
CA PHE A 316 7.08 0.75 -26.03
C PHE A 316 6.74 -0.50 -26.83
N ASN A 317 7.42 -0.69 -27.96
CA ASN A 317 7.21 -1.85 -28.83
C ASN A 317 7.68 -3.16 -28.18
N ASN A 318 8.64 -3.09 -27.28
CA ASN A 318 9.18 -4.23 -26.55
C ASN A 318 9.86 -3.76 -25.26
N ILE A 319 10.16 -4.74 -24.40
CA ILE A 319 10.76 -4.48 -23.08
C ILE A 319 12.19 -3.93 -23.18
N GLN A 320 12.95 -4.28 -24.22
CA GLN A 320 14.32 -3.83 -24.42
C GLN A 320 14.36 -2.32 -24.72
N GLU A 321 13.46 -1.85 -25.59
CA GLU A 321 13.31 -0.42 -25.89
C GLU A 321 12.94 0.36 -24.62
N GLY A 322 11.92 -0.11 -23.89
CA GLY A 322 11.51 0.50 -22.64
C GLY A 322 12.63 0.53 -21.60
N TYR A 323 13.38 -0.58 -21.46
CA TYR A 323 14.46 -0.66 -20.49
C TYR A 323 15.62 0.29 -20.82
N ALA A 324 15.97 0.41 -22.11
CA ALA A 324 16.94 1.41 -22.57
C ALA A 324 16.47 2.84 -22.26
N HIS A 325 15.17 3.12 -22.45
CA HIS A 325 14.58 4.43 -22.14
C HIS A 325 14.72 4.77 -20.65
N ILE A 326 14.32 3.88 -19.73
CA ILE A 326 14.38 4.18 -18.30
C ILE A 326 15.81 4.30 -17.76
N HIS A 327 16.79 3.68 -18.42
CA HIS A 327 18.20 3.90 -18.08
C HIS A 327 18.74 5.24 -18.56
N ALA A 328 18.23 5.75 -19.67
CA ALA A 328 18.63 7.05 -20.21
C ALA A 328 17.90 8.22 -19.53
N ASN A 329 16.72 7.97 -18.93
CA ASN A 329 15.87 8.98 -18.33
C ASN A 329 15.87 8.89 -16.78
N PRO A 330 16.56 9.79 -16.07
CA PRO A 330 16.62 9.78 -14.60
C PRO A 330 15.29 10.09 -13.93
N TYR A 331 14.30 10.59 -14.68
CA TYR A 331 12.95 10.92 -14.21
C TYR A 331 11.95 9.78 -14.41
N SER A 332 12.36 8.66 -14.99
CA SER A 332 11.49 7.51 -15.17
C SER A 332 11.42 6.66 -13.90
N TYR A 333 10.21 6.32 -13.49
CA TYR A 333 9.95 5.46 -12.31
C TYR A 333 10.15 3.97 -12.64
N GLY A 334 10.14 3.61 -13.91
CA GLY A 334 10.28 2.25 -14.40
C GLY A 334 9.33 1.93 -15.54
N LEU A 335 9.05 0.65 -15.71
CA LEU A 335 8.13 0.13 -16.72
C LEU A 335 7.01 -0.65 -16.06
N ILE A 336 5.84 -0.59 -16.67
CA ILE A 336 4.72 -1.51 -16.43
C ILE A 336 4.61 -2.45 -17.61
N ALA A 337 4.81 -3.74 -17.36
CA ALA A 337 4.59 -4.78 -18.35
C ALA A 337 3.28 -5.50 -18.01
N LYS A 338 2.33 -5.48 -18.93
CA LYS A 338 1.04 -6.14 -18.81
C LYS A 338 1.02 -7.36 -19.70
N LYS A 339 0.90 -8.53 -19.07
CA LYS A 339 0.87 -9.83 -19.74
C LYS A 339 -0.52 -10.42 -19.74
N SER A 340 -1.06 -10.67 -20.94
CA SER A 340 -2.31 -11.40 -21.08
C SER A 340 -2.10 -12.87 -20.74
N ILE A 341 -2.93 -13.44 -19.87
CA ILE A 341 -2.95 -14.87 -19.61
C ILE A 341 -3.93 -15.53 -20.60
N ALA A 342 -3.64 -16.77 -20.97
CA ALA A 342 -4.29 -17.48 -22.08
C ALA A 342 -5.84 -17.56 -21.99
N ASP A 343 -6.42 -17.44 -20.81
CA ASP A 343 -7.87 -17.44 -20.57
C ASP A 343 -8.52 -16.04 -20.64
N LYS A 344 -7.75 -14.99 -20.93
CA LYS A 344 -8.17 -13.57 -21.03
C LYS A 344 -8.86 -12.99 -19.78
N VAL A 345 -8.95 -13.73 -18.68
CA VAL A 345 -9.65 -13.30 -17.47
C VAL A 345 -8.70 -12.57 -16.51
N ASN A 346 -7.41 -12.91 -16.56
CA ASN A 346 -6.42 -12.31 -15.67
C ASN A 346 -5.26 -11.72 -16.46
N VAL A 347 -4.95 -10.47 -16.18
CA VAL A 347 -3.74 -9.80 -16.67
C VAL A 347 -2.74 -9.78 -15.52
N LYS A 348 -1.55 -10.35 -15.71
CA LYS A 348 -0.45 -10.12 -14.79
C LYS A 348 0.25 -8.83 -15.11
N ILE A 349 0.44 -8.02 -14.08
CA ILE A 349 1.11 -6.73 -14.17
C ILE A 349 2.45 -6.83 -13.46
N TYR A 350 3.51 -6.53 -14.18
CA TYR A 350 4.87 -6.51 -13.63
C TYR A 350 5.40 -5.08 -13.63
N LYS A 351 6.16 -4.74 -12.59
CA LYS A 351 6.96 -3.52 -12.53
C LYS A 351 8.43 -3.87 -12.67
N ILE A 352 9.08 -3.27 -13.66
CA ILE A 352 10.51 -3.38 -13.91
C ILE A 352 11.11 -1.98 -13.71
N SER A 353 12.10 -1.86 -12.82
CA SER A 353 12.77 -0.60 -12.50
C SER A 353 14.27 -0.76 -12.57
N THR A 354 14.99 0.35 -12.64
CA THR A 354 16.46 0.34 -12.52
C THR A 354 16.89 0.03 -11.08
N ASP A 355 18.13 -0.44 -10.90
CA ASP A 355 18.67 -0.72 -9.57
C ASP A 355 18.65 0.50 -8.65
N ALA A 356 18.86 1.71 -9.21
CA ALA A 356 18.78 2.95 -8.46
C ALA A 356 17.38 3.20 -7.89
N ILE A 357 16.33 2.96 -8.66
CA ILE A 357 14.93 3.10 -8.22
C ILE A 357 14.58 2.02 -7.21
N ASN A 358 14.96 0.78 -7.47
CA ASN A 358 14.75 -0.32 -6.53
C ASN A 358 15.41 -0.03 -5.17
N TYR A 359 16.65 0.45 -5.18
CA TYR A 359 17.35 0.86 -3.97
C TYR A 359 16.63 1.99 -3.22
N ARG A 360 16.15 3.03 -3.93
CA ARG A 360 15.36 4.11 -3.32
C ARG A 360 14.09 3.59 -2.70
N GLU A 361 13.34 2.74 -3.37
CA GLU A 361 12.10 2.15 -2.85
C GLU A 361 12.32 1.24 -1.62
N GLU A 362 13.45 0.54 -1.56
CA GLU A 362 13.81 -0.33 -0.43
C GLU A 362 14.30 0.48 0.78
N THR A 363 14.97 1.58 0.53
CA THR A 363 15.54 2.42 1.59
C THR A 363 14.56 3.45 2.13
N ASP A 364 13.56 3.87 1.34
CA ASP A 364 12.51 4.76 1.83
C ASP A 364 11.51 3.99 2.71
N PRO A 365 11.36 4.35 4.00
CA PRO A 365 10.40 3.71 4.89
C PRO A 365 8.93 3.93 4.49
N CYS A 366 8.65 4.81 3.54
CA CYS A 366 7.31 5.09 3.00
C CYS A 366 6.26 5.47 4.04
N HIS A 367 6.65 6.05 5.19
CA HIS A 367 5.69 6.56 6.16
C HIS A 367 5.20 7.95 5.73
N PRO A 368 3.90 8.30 5.91
CA PRO A 368 3.37 9.62 5.56
C PRO A 368 4.09 10.78 6.25
N ASN A 369 4.53 10.55 7.48
CA ASN A 369 5.25 11.56 8.27
C ASN A 369 6.77 11.42 8.07
N ALA A 370 7.41 12.48 7.58
CA ALA A 370 8.85 12.51 7.29
C ALA A 370 9.73 12.22 8.52
N TRP A 371 9.34 12.67 9.71
CA TRP A 371 10.09 12.41 10.94
C TRP A 371 10.02 10.96 11.39
N MET A 372 8.90 10.29 11.12
CA MET A 372 8.80 8.83 11.31
C MET A 372 9.70 8.06 10.34
N ASN A 373 9.88 8.57 9.12
CA ASN A 373 10.85 8.01 8.19
C ASN A 373 12.30 8.20 8.70
N ILE A 374 12.63 9.37 9.19
CA ILE A 374 13.96 9.66 9.78
C ILE A 374 14.24 8.72 10.96
N LEU A 375 13.27 8.51 11.85
CA LEU A 375 13.37 7.53 12.93
C LEU A 375 13.64 6.13 12.40
N SER A 376 12.89 5.69 11.39
CA SER A 376 13.04 4.36 10.77
C SER A 376 14.42 4.19 10.14
N VAL A 377 14.89 5.19 9.41
CA VAL A 377 16.22 5.18 8.78
C VAL A 377 17.32 5.09 9.84
N TYR A 378 17.22 5.88 10.90
CA TYR A 378 18.17 5.81 12.01
C TYR A 378 18.20 4.43 12.67
N MET A 379 17.04 3.85 12.96
CA MET A 379 16.95 2.54 13.62
C MET A 379 17.51 1.42 12.75
N LYS A 380 17.29 1.47 11.43
CA LYS A 380 17.81 0.46 10.49
C LYS A 380 19.34 0.54 10.32
N ASN A 381 19.86 1.72 10.09
CA ASN A 381 21.22 1.91 9.58
C ASN A 381 22.23 2.38 10.64
N LYS A 382 21.79 2.90 11.75
CA LYS A 382 22.62 3.25 12.93
C LYS A 382 23.77 4.25 12.67
N THR A 383 23.79 4.93 11.54
CA THR A 383 24.86 5.87 11.17
C THR A 383 24.32 7.28 10.95
N GLU A 384 25.11 8.27 11.35
CA GLU A 384 24.79 9.68 11.17
C GLU A 384 24.67 10.07 9.69
N TYR A 385 25.54 9.53 8.86
CA TYR A 385 25.56 9.77 7.42
C TYR A 385 24.22 9.45 6.77
N THR A 386 23.58 8.37 7.16
CA THR A 386 22.35 7.88 6.56
C THR A 386 21.15 8.82 6.77
N ILE A 387 21.04 9.53 7.89
CA ILE A 387 19.99 10.53 8.10
C ILE A 387 20.19 11.73 7.16
N LYS A 388 21.42 12.22 7.06
CA LYS A 388 21.76 13.36 6.20
C LYS A 388 21.48 13.03 4.73
N ASP A 389 21.88 11.84 4.30
CA ASP A 389 21.58 11.33 2.95
C ASP A 389 20.09 11.19 2.70
N TYR A 390 19.36 10.62 3.67
CA TYR A 390 17.92 10.49 3.56
C TYR A 390 17.24 11.85 3.41
N ILE A 391 17.64 12.84 4.21
CA ILE A 391 17.08 14.19 4.12
C ILE A 391 17.43 14.82 2.77
N ALA A 392 18.69 14.74 2.35
CA ALA A 392 19.11 15.32 1.08
C ALA A 392 18.40 14.70 -0.14
N ASN A 393 18.19 13.39 -0.12
CA ASN A 393 17.65 12.66 -1.27
C ASN A 393 16.12 12.60 -1.32
N TYR A 394 15.44 12.62 -0.15
CA TYR A 394 14.00 12.39 -0.08
C TYR A 394 13.19 13.49 0.57
N ASN A 395 13.82 14.39 1.36
CA ASN A 395 13.14 15.45 2.07
C ASN A 395 14.00 16.72 2.17
N PRO A 396 14.55 17.26 1.06
CA PRO A 396 15.48 18.38 1.09
C PRO A 396 14.86 19.65 1.72
N HIS A 397 13.54 19.77 1.65
CA HIS A 397 12.80 20.92 2.19
C HIS A 397 12.17 20.67 3.57
N ILE A 398 12.60 19.63 4.28
CA ILE A 398 12.07 19.37 5.61
C ILE A 398 12.32 20.56 6.55
N ASN A 399 11.26 21.02 7.21
CA ASN A 399 11.38 22.06 8.22
C ASN A 399 12.06 21.50 9.47
N LEU A 400 13.28 21.97 9.73
CA LEU A 400 14.01 21.59 10.93
C LEU A 400 13.45 22.33 12.14
N PRO A 401 13.21 21.64 13.27
CA PRO A 401 12.73 22.27 14.48
C PRO A 401 13.78 23.23 15.05
N LEU A 402 13.32 24.25 15.79
CA LEU A 402 14.16 25.21 16.45
C LEU A 402 14.26 24.88 17.96
N ASP A 403 15.42 25.16 18.55
CA ASP A 403 15.56 25.14 19.99
C ASP A 403 15.00 26.43 20.62
N ASN A 404 15.09 26.54 21.95
CA ASN A 404 14.61 27.71 22.69
C ASN A 404 15.35 29.01 22.35
N ASN A 405 16.50 28.93 21.68
CA ASN A 405 17.30 30.05 21.23
C ASN A 405 17.05 30.39 19.74
N GLY A 406 16.12 29.71 19.09
CA GLY A 406 15.82 29.86 17.66
C GLY A 406 16.85 29.21 16.73
N GLN A 407 17.72 28.33 17.24
CA GLN A 407 18.69 27.60 16.41
C GLN A 407 18.09 26.29 15.91
N LYS A 408 18.41 25.95 14.65
CA LYS A 408 17.96 24.68 14.05
C LYS A 408 18.59 23.50 14.79
N ILE A 409 17.77 22.54 15.18
CA ILE A 409 18.22 21.31 15.83
C ILE A 409 18.64 20.32 14.75
N ASP A 410 19.82 19.70 14.90
CA ASP A 410 20.27 18.62 14.03
C ASP A 410 19.34 17.40 14.19
N PRO A 411 18.75 16.90 13.11
CA PRO A 411 17.87 15.73 13.15
C PRO A 411 18.52 14.48 13.75
N THR A 412 19.80 14.27 13.50
CA THR A 412 20.56 13.13 14.04
C THR A 412 20.68 13.23 15.55
N TYR A 413 21.01 14.43 16.06
CA TYR A 413 21.06 14.68 17.50
C TYR A 413 19.70 14.45 18.16
N LEU A 414 18.63 14.98 17.56
CA LEU A 414 17.27 14.83 18.08
C LEU A 414 16.87 13.35 18.20
N VAL A 415 17.01 12.59 17.13
CA VAL A 415 16.65 11.17 17.08
C VAL A 415 17.53 10.33 17.99
N HIS A 416 18.86 10.59 17.99
CA HIS A 416 19.80 9.88 18.85
C HIS A 416 19.46 10.07 20.34
N THR A 417 19.19 11.31 20.74
CA THR A 417 18.83 11.64 22.14
C THR A 417 17.58 10.87 22.56
N ILE A 418 16.56 10.83 21.72
CA ILE A 418 15.30 10.15 21.99
C ILE A 418 15.49 8.64 22.10
N ILE A 419 16.10 8.01 21.10
CA ILE A 419 16.30 6.55 21.08
C ILE A 419 17.21 6.11 22.22
N SER A 420 18.26 6.87 22.53
CA SER A 420 19.15 6.58 23.66
C SER A 420 18.38 6.65 24.99
N THR A 421 17.56 7.67 25.20
CA THR A 421 16.77 7.82 26.43
C THR A 421 15.73 6.71 26.56
N ILE A 422 15.03 6.35 25.48
CA ILE A 422 14.09 5.21 25.49
C ILE A 422 14.82 3.91 25.86
N LYS A 423 15.98 3.67 25.27
CA LYS A 423 16.82 2.50 25.55
C LYS A 423 17.20 2.43 27.06
N ASP A 424 17.71 3.55 27.59
CA ASP A 424 18.18 3.61 28.97
C ASP A 424 17.00 3.41 29.95
N SER A 425 15.87 4.03 29.65
CA SER A 425 14.65 3.93 30.46
C SER A 425 14.06 2.51 30.44
N LEU A 426 13.91 1.89 29.29
CA LEU A 426 13.42 0.52 29.19
C LEU A 426 14.35 -0.47 29.88
N HIS A 427 15.66 -0.27 29.80
CA HIS A 427 16.63 -1.09 30.52
C HIS A 427 16.54 -0.91 32.03
N ALA A 428 16.34 0.32 32.51
CA ALA A 428 16.13 0.59 33.93
C ALA A 428 14.85 -0.08 34.45
N TYR A 429 13.72 0.04 33.74
CA TYR A 429 12.47 -0.66 34.07
C TYR A 429 12.64 -2.19 34.05
N TYR A 430 13.33 -2.73 33.03
CA TYR A 430 13.62 -4.16 32.98
C TYR A 430 14.46 -4.63 34.19
N LYS A 431 15.50 -3.88 34.56
CA LYS A 431 16.30 -4.19 35.75
C LYS A 431 15.50 -4.15 37.05
N ALA A 432 14.67 -3.11 37.21
CA ALA A 432 13.84 -2.95 38.41
C ALA A 432 12.87 -4.15 38.62
N THR A 433 12.44 -4.76 37.53
CA THR A 433 11.49 -5.89 37.56
C THR A 433 12.15 -7.28 37.47
N THR A 434 13.48 -7.36 37.46
CA THR A 434 14.22 -8.61 37.29
C THR A 434 15.15 -8.86 38.48
N THR A 435 14.95 -9.97 39.17
CA THR A 435 15.76 -10.37 40.34
C THR A 435 16.65 -11.57 39.96
N TYR A 436 17.93 -11.48 40.35
CA TYR A 436 18.86 -12.60 40.20
C TYR A 436 18.72 -13.58 41.36
N TYR A 437 18.60 -14.87 41.07
CA TYR A 437 18.55 -15.96 42.04
C TYR A 437 19.83 -16.79 41.92
N PRO A 438 20.80 -16.61 42.85
CA PRO A 438 22.09 -17.31 42.80
C PRO A 438 21.95 -18.83 42.85
N THR A 439 21.01 -19.35 43.66
CA THR A 439 20.78 -20.77 43.84
C THR A 439 20.46 -21.52 42.54
N TYR A 440 19.87 -20.83 41.58
CA TYR A 440 19.47 -21.41 40.30
C TYR A 440 20.28 -20.86 39.14
N ASN A 441 21.25 -19.98 39.39
CA ASN A 441 22.03 -19.27 38.37
C ASN A 441 21.17 -18.66 37.26
N ARG A 442 20.02 -18.09 37.61
CA ARG A 442 19.06 -17.52 36.67
C ARG A 442 18.42 -16.26 37.22
N TYR A 443 17.94 -15.43 36.29
CA TYR A 443 17.12 -14.25 36.61
C TYR A 443 15.64 -14.63 36.62
N LYS A 444 14.92 -14.22 37.65
CA LYS A 444 13.48 -14.37 37.76
C LYS A 444 12.79 -13.01 37.66
N MET A 445 11.68 -13.00 37.01
CA MET A 445 10.87 -11.81 36.80
C MET A 445 9.83 -11.66 37.89
N ASN A 446 9.55 -10.44 38.27
CA ASN A 446 8.47 -10.10 39.16
C ASN A 446 7.29 -9.51 38.35
N TRP A 447 6.34 -10.34 37.99
CA TRP A 447 5.16 -9.96 37.22
C TRP A 447 4.23 -8.98 37.95
N GLU A 448 4.22 -9.02 39.30
CA GLU A 448 3.42 -8.08 40.07
C GLU A 448 3.96 -6.65 39.98
N MET A 449 5.27 -6.48 39.88
CA MET A 449 5.87 -5.16 39.68
C MET A 449 5.55 -4.60 38.29
N ASP A 450 5.36 -5.45 37.28
CA ASP A 450 5.01 -4.99 35.94
C ASP A 450 3.65 -4.31 35.88
N LYS A 451 2.69 -4.81 36.66
CA LYS A 451 1.33 -4.25 36.71
C LYS A 451 1.30 -2.80 37.20
N GLN A 452 2.39 -2.34 37.83
CA GLN A 452 2.54 -0.94 38.28
C GLN A 452 2.91 0.03 37.14
N PHE A 453 3.40 -0.51 36.02
CA PHE A 453 3.77 0.32 34.87
C PHE A 453 2.62 0.51 33.90
N PRO A 454 2.63 1.61 33.11
CA PRO A 454 1.67 1.82 32.04
C PRO A 454 1.68 0.68 31.00
N PRO A 455 0.54 0.40 30.33
CA PRO A 455 0.41 -0.73 29.39
C PRO A 455 1.49 -0.77 28.30
N ILE A 456 1.93 0.40 27.81
CA ILE A 456 2.99 0.47 26.80
C ILE A 456 4.33 -0.06 27.34
N ILE A 457 4.69 0.30 28.57
CA ILE A 457 5.91 -0.19 29.23
C ILE A 457 5.79 -1.69 29.51
N GLN A 458 4.63 -2.16 30.01
CA GLN A 458 4.37 -3.58 30.23
C GLN A 458 4.56 -4.39 28.92
N TYR A 459 4.05 -3.88 27.80
CA TYR A 459 4.23 -4.50 26.50
C TYR A 459 5.71 -4.69 26.15
N HIS A 460 6.51 -3.61 26.25
CA HIS A 460 7.94 -3.68 25.91
C HIS A 460 8.73 -4.56 26.87
N LEU A 461 8.40 -4.55 28.16
CA LEU A 461 8.99 -5.46 29.15
C LEU A 461 8.70 -6.92 28.84
N ALA A 462 7.46 -7.24 28.43
CA ALA A 462 7.09 -8.60 28.01
C ALA A 462 7.91 -9.05 26.78
N GLN A 463 8.10 -8.18 25.78
CA GLN A 463 8.92 -8.49 24.62
C GLN A 463 10.40 -8.72 24.99
N LEU A 464 10.98 -7.86 25.82
CA LEU A 464 12.35 -8.04 26.32
C LEU A 464 12.54 -9.37 27.06
N ARG A 465 11.55 -9.81 27.83
CA ARG A 465 11.56 -11.09 28.52
C ARG A 465 11.46 -12.27 27.58
N ASN A 466 10.62 -12.17 26.55
CA ASN A 466 10.56 -13.19 25.52
C ASN A 466 11.93 -13.35 24.83
N LEU A 467 12.63 -12.26 24.56
CA LEU A 467 14.00 -12.28 24.03
C LEU A 467 14.98 -12.90 25.04
N GLN A 468 14.87 -12.56 26.33
CA GLN A 468 15.69 -13.15 27.38
C GLN A 468 15.56 -14.67 27.42
N ILE A 469 14.35 -15.19 27.35
CA ILE A 469 14.09 -16.65 27.44
C ILE A 469 14.54 -17.33 26.14
N ASN A 470 14.06 -16.85 25.01
CA ASN A 470 14.17 -17.56 23.75
C ASN A 470 15.54 -17.36 23.07
N THR A 471 16.11 -16.15 23.15
CA THR A 471 17.33 -15.80 22.44
C THR A 471 18.56 -15.84 23.35
N TYR A 472 18.46 -15.27 24.54
CA TYR A 472 19.59 -15.12 25.46
C TYR A 472 19.67 -16.21 26.53
N LYS A 473 18.85 -17.27 26.42
CA LYS A 473 18.88 -18.45 27.31
C LYS A 473 18.89 -18.06 28.80
N SER A 474 18.00 -17.15 29.17
CA SER A 474 17.83 -16.61 30.54
C SER A 474 19.02 -15.81 31.11
N LYS A 475 19.95 -15.36 30.27
CA LYS A 475 20.93 -14.36 30.67
C LYS A 475 20.29 -12.99 30.80
N MET A 476 20.89 -12.12 31.62
CA MET A 476 20.39 -10.75 31.77
C MET A 476 20.52 -9.98 30.45
N ILE A 477 19.47 -9.24 30.12
CA ILE A 477 19.47 -8.34 28.95
C ILE A 477 20.36 -7.12 29.27
N THR A 478 21.28 -6.83 28.36
CA THR A 478 22.17 -5.67 28.42
C THR A 478 21.55 -4.46 27.72
N LEU A 479 22.10 -3.27 27.96
CA LEU A 479 21.75 -2.05 27.22
C LEU A 479 21.87 -2.25 25.70
N HIS A 480 22.86 -2.99 25.25
CA HIS A 480 23.05 -3.30 23.83
C HIS A 480 21.92 -4.17 23.28
N ASN A 481 21.45 -5.15 24.06
CA ASN A 481 20.30 -5.97 23.67
C ASN A 481 19.00 -5.15 23.60
N VAL A 482 18.79 -4.20 24.52
CA VAL A 482 17.64 -3.29 24.47
C VAL A 482 17.71 -2.38 23.25
N TYR A 483 18.90 -1.86 22.93
CA TYR A 483 19.10 -1.08 21.71
C TYR A 483 18.78 -1.88 20.45
N HIS A 484 19.27 -3.11 20.35
CA HIS A 484 18.95 -4.02 19.24
C HIS A 484 17.45 -4.28 19.15
N TYR A 485 16.80 -4.54 20.29
CA TYR A 485 15.35 -4.73 20.34
C TYR A 485 14.60 -3.52 19.76
N ILE A 486 14.94 -2.30 20.17
CA ILE A 486 14.33 -1.07 19.64
C ILE A 486 14.56 -0.96 18.14
N CYS A 487 15.79 -1.19 17.67
CA CYS A 487 16.17 -1.09 16.26
C CYS A 487 15.52 -2.18 15.37
N GLN A 488 15.16 -3.33 15.96
CA GLN A 488 14.47 -4.41 15.27
C GLN A 488 12.94 -4.35 15.41
N CYS A 489 12.43 -3.30 16.07
CA CYS A 489 10.99 -3.10 16.20
C CYS A 489 10.39 -2.84 14.80
N ASN A 490 9.67 -3.84 14.29
CA ASN A 490 9.08 -3.76 12.94
C ASN A 490 7.90 -2.78 12.87
N ASP A 491 7.30 -2.44 14.00
CA ASP A 491 6.21 -1.49 14.08
C ASP A 491 6.70 -0.16 14.67
N ILE A 492 6.97 0.79 13.79
CA ILE A 492 7.40 2.14 14.15
C ILE A 492 6.36 2.88 15.03
N ASN A 493 5.07 2.49 14.98
CA ASN A 493 4.04 3.10 15.81
C ASN A 493 4.23 2.76 17.30
N ASN A 494 4.86 1.64 17.64
CA ASN A 494 5.23 1.35 19.01
C ASN A 494 6.28 2.34 19.53
N ILE A 495 7.21 2.76 18.69
CA ILE A 495 8.20 3.79 19.03
C ILE A 495 7.52 5.16 19.15
N LYS A 496 6.59 5.49 18.23
CA LYS A 496 5.76 6.69 18.34
C LYS A 496 5.06 6.75 19.70
N THR A 497 4.42 5.66 20.11
CA THR A 497 3.70 5.57 21.39
C THR A 497 4.64 5.74 22.58
N LEU A 498 5.86 5.18 22.54
CA LEU A 498 6.88 5.41 23.58
C LEU A 498 7.31 6.87 23.64
N ILE A 499 7.54 7.52 22.50
CA ILE A 499 7.91 8.94 22.45
C ILE A 499 6.81 9.79 23.09
N GLN A 500 5.55 9.57 22.72
CA GLN A 500 4.40 10.27 23.29
C GLN A 500 4.25 10.02 24.80
N PHE A 501 4.48 8.78 25.22
CA PHE A 501 4.46 8.41 26.65
C PHE A 501 5.53 9.18 27.44
N PHE A 502 6.79 9.19 27.00
CA PHE A 502 7.88 9.88 27.69
C PHE A 502 7.77 11.41 27.62
N ALA A 503 7.16 11.96 26.58
CA ALA A 503 6.84 13.39 26.53
C ALA A 503 5.82 13.80 27.59
N SER A 504 4.80 12.95 27.82
CA SER A 504 3.73 13.21 28.80
C SER A 504 4.12 12.85 30.24
N ASN A 505 5.09 11.96 30.41
CA ASN A 505 5.56 11.43 31.69
C ASN A 505 7.09 11.54 31.78
N PRO A 506 7.63 12.74 31.92
CA PRO A 506 9.07 12.92 32.00
C PRO A 506 9.62 12.19 33.23
N ILE A 507 10.70 11.43 33.02
CA ILE A 507 11.38 10.74 34.10
C ILE A 507 12.01 11.80 35.00
N ASN A 508 11.90 11.67 36.33
CA ASN A 508 12.35 12.65 37.30
C ASN A 508 13.83 13.08 37.16
N GLU A 509 14.65 12.26 36.51
CA GLU A 509 16.08 12.52 36.27
C GLU A 509 16.35 13.03 34.83
N MET A 510 15.31 13.27 34.02
CA MET A 510 15.49 13.70 32.65
C MET A 510 15.98 15.16 32.60
N LEU A 511 17.09 15.38 31.91
CA LEU A 511 17.61 16.72 31.70
C LEU A 511 16.60 17.60 30.94
N PRO A 512 16.46 18.88 31.23
CA PRO A 512 15.53 19.80 30.56
C PRO A 512 15.63 19.76 29.02
N ARG A 513 16.86 19.63 28.50
CA ARG A 513 17.11 19.51 27.06
C ARG A 513 16.56 18.23 26.46
N THR A 514 16.61 17.12 27.18
CA THR A 514 16.03 15.83 26.76
C THR A 514 14.51 15.91 26.73
N SER A 515 13.87 16.47 27.75
CA SER A 515 12.42 16.68 27.80
C SER A 515 11.97 17.57 26.64
N MET A 516 12.72 18.61 26.29
CA MET A 516 12.48 19.45 25.12
C MET A 516 12.51 18.60 23.81
N CYS A 517 13.50 17.71 23.66
CA CYS A 517 13.58 16.83 22.48
C CYS A 517 12.33 15.94 22.33
N PHE A 518 11.81 15.37 23.42
CA PHE A 518 10.59 14.58 23.40
C PHE A 518 9.35 15.42 23.04
N ALA A 519 9.21 16.62 23.60
CA ALA A 519 8.12 17.54 23.28
C ALA A 519 8.14 17.93 21.80
N ILE A 520 9.29 18.31 21.27
CA ILE A 520 9.50 18.65 19.86
C ILE A 520 9.14 17.45 18.97
N MET A 521 9.72 16.28 19.25
CA MET A 521 9.46 15.10 18.42
C MET A 521 7.98 14.70 18.44
N THR A 522 7.32 14.78 19.60
CA THR A 522 5.88 14.50 19.70
C THR A 522 5.06 15.41 18.79
N SER A 523 5.40 16.70 18.75
CA SER A 523 4.76 17.66 17.84
C SER A 523 5.02 17.34 16.36
N LEU A 524 6.22 16.86 16.04
CA LEU A 524 6.61 16.54 14.66
C LEU A 524 5.98 15.23 14.13
N ILE A 525 5.67 14.27 15.03
CA ILE A 525 5.12 12.96 14.66
C ILE A 525 3.62 12.82 14.94
N SER A 526 2.99 13.83 15.53
CA SER A 526 1.53 13.84 15.74
C SER A 526 0.78 14.01 14.45
#